data_3c4d75b2c66145b21ab1806e6a972c2e
#
_entry.id   3c4d75b2c66145b21ab1806e6a972c2e
#
_cell.length_a   1.000
_cell.length_b   1.000
_cell.length_c   1.000
_cell.angle_alpha   90.00
_cell.angle_beta   90.00
_cell.angle_gamma   90.00
#
_symmetry.space_group_name_H-M   'P 1'
#
loop_
_entity.id
_entity.type
_entity.pdbx_description
1 polymer ?
#
loop_
_entity_poly.entity_id
_entity_poly.type
_entity_poly.pdbx_seq_one_letter_code
_entity_poly.pdbx_strand_id
1 'polypeptide(L)'
;FDRNTGNDVMHIKDLEIGYEVPITDPINIEISKGDHIAIIGPNGVGKTTLIKTIVEKQSKLAGEITYGANLQIGYYDQKQAEFKSNKTILDYVWDQYPTMNEKDVRAVLGRFLFVQDNVKKVINDLSGGEKARLQLALLMLQRDNVLILDEPTNHLDIDSKEILEQALQNFKGTIIFVSHDRYFINRLANKVFDLNHHGGHMYLGDYQYFIEKTEEAKAIQTQQALKQHT
;
A
#
# COMPACT_ATOMS: atom_id res chain seq x y z
N PHE A 1 -7.04 -20.71 22.77
CA PHE A 1 -6.44 -19.65 23.58
C PHE A 1 -6.19 -18.46 22.67
N ASP A 2 -7.18 -17.60 22.62
CA ASP A 2 -7.12 -16.33 21.89
C ASP A 2 -6.24 -15.37 22.68
N ARG A 3 -4.97 -15.27 22.29
CA ARG A 3 -4.17 -14.13 22.67
C ARG A 3 -4.39 -13.05 21.64
N ASN A 4 -5.49 -12.35 21.76
CA ASN A 4 -5.69 -11.08 21.09
C ASN A 4 -4.74 -10.06 21.73
N THR A 5 -3.46 -10.16 21.39
CA THR A 5 -2.53 -9.10 21.72
C THR A 5 -2.89 -7.94 20.82
N GLY A 6 -3.11 -6.73 21.36
CA GLY A 6 -3.52 -5.55 20.61
C GLY A 6 -2.54 -5.09 19.52
N ASN A 7 -1.57 -5.95 19.15
CA ASN A 7 -0.59 -5.79 18.11
C ASN A 7 -0.96 -6.53 16.81
N ASP A 8 -1.93 -7.45 16.85
CA ASP A 8 -2.34 -8.18 15.66
C ASP A 8 -3.32 -7.33 14.83
N VAL A 9 -2.91 -6.98 13.63
CA VAL A 9 -3.71 -6.19 12.70
C VAL A 9 -4.54 -7.10 11.83
N MET A 10 -3.91 -8.12 11.24
CA MET A 10 -4.57 -9.00 10.28
C MET A 10 -3.85 -10.33 10.23
N HIS A 11 -4.61 -11.40 10.06
CA HIS A 11 -4.09 -12.75 9.89
C HIS A 11 -4.68 -13.37 8.64
N ILE A 12 -3.84 -13.70 7.69
CA ILE A 12 -4.21 -14.32 6.42
C ILE A 12 -3.74 -15.76 6.45
N LYS A 13 -4.70 -16.70 6.36
CA LYS A 13 -4.44 -18.14 6.46
C LYS A 13 -4.99 -18.89 5.27
N ASP A 14 -4.11 -19.61 4.58
CA ASP A 14 -4.43 -20.46 3.45
C ASP A 14 -5.30 -19.76 2.39
N LEU A 15 -5.02 -18.49 2.16
CA LEU A 15 -5.81 -17.66 1.26
C LEU A 15 -5.56 -18.05 -0.19
N GLU A 16 -6.62 -18.38 -0.89
CA GLU A 16 -6.61 -18.58 -2.33
C GLU A 16 -7.25 -17.38 -3.03
N ILE A 17 -6.51 -16.77 -3.93
CA ILE A 17 -6.91 -15.62 -4.72
C ILE A 17 -7.07 -15.97 -6.19
N GLY A 18 -7.95 -15.29 -6.88
CA GLY A 18 -8.24 -15.48 -8.30
C GLY A 18 -9.68 -15.12 -8.63
N TYR A 19 -10.09 -15.35 -9.86
CA TYR A 19 -11.45 -15.09 -10.33
C TYR A 19 -12.31 -16.34 -10.33
N GLU A 20 -11.89 -17.38 -11.04
CA GLU A 20 -12.59 -18.67 -11.09
C GLU A 20 -11.72 -19.78 -10.53
N VAL A 21 -10.42 -19.69 -10.77
CA VAL A 21 -9.43 -20.63 -10.28
C VAL A 21 -8.32 -19.91 -9.54
N PRO A 22 -7.66 -20.55 -8.56
CA PRO A 22 -6.53 -19.94 -7.87
C PRO A 22 -5.40 -19.62 -8.83
N ILE A 23 -4.82 -18.42 -8.69
CA ILE A 23 -3.67 -17.97 -9.47
C ILE A 23 -2.34 -18.28 -8.79
N THR A 24 -2.37 -18.59 -7.50
CA THR A 24 -1.22 -19.01 -6.70
C THR A 24 -1.62 -20.16 -5.79
N ASP A 25 -0.62 -20.83 -5.21
CA ASP A 25 -0.82 -21.68 -4.04
C ASP A 25 -1.33 -20.83 -2.84
N PRO A 26 -1.87 -21.47 -1.80
CA PRO A 26 -2.39 -20.74 -0.64
C PRO A 26 -1.36 -19.77 -0.02
N ILE A 27 -1.85 -18.59 0.36
CA ILE A 27 -1.05 -17.50 0.90
C ILE A 27 -1.25 -17.40 2.41
N ASN A 28 -0.15 -17.24 3.14
CA ASN A 28 -0.16 -17.06 4.59
C ASN A 28 0.64 -15.81 4.95
N ILE A 29 -0.01 -14.86 5.62
CA ILE A 29 0.61 -13.60 6.04
C ILE A 29 0.10 -13.24 7.43
N GLU A 30 1.01 -12.90 8.33
CA GLU A 30 0.71 -12.26 9.62
C GLU A 30 1.12 -10.80 9.56
N ILE A 31 0.19 -9.91 9.91
CA ILE A 31 0.39 -8.46 9.86
C ILE A 31 0.22 -7.90 11.25
N SER A 32 1.26 -7.25 11.74
CA SER A 32 1.33 -6.64 13.07
C SER A 32 1.31 -5.12 12.98
N LYS A 33 0.93 -4.47 14.06
CA LYS A 33 0.90 -3.01 14.15
C LYS A 33 2.29 -2.42 13.87
N GLY A 34 2.34 -1.44 12.98
CA GLY A 34 3.58 -0.78 12.58
C GLY A 34 4.33 -1.48 11.45
N ASP A 35 3.81 -2.58 10.94
CA ASP A 35 4.38 -3.20 9.74
C ASP A 35 4.19 -2.30 8.52
N HIS A 36 5.25 -2.12 7.75
CA HIS A 36 5.24 -1.50 6.44
C HIS A 36 5.66 -2.55 5.43
N ILE A 37 4.69 -3.24 4.86
CA ILE A 37 4.91 -4.41 4.03
C ILE A 37 4.86 -4.04 2.56
N ALA A 38 5.96 -4.22 1.85
CA ALA A 38 5.98 -4.16 0.40
C ALA A 38 5.62 -5.53 -0.18
N ILE A 39 4.60 -5.57 -1.03
CA ILE A 39 4.28 -6.75 -1.83
C ILE A 39 5.01 -6.61 -3.16
N ILE A 40 5.92 -7.51 -3.43
CA ILE A 40 6.70 -7.57 -4.67
C ILE A 40 6.44 -8.88 -5.40
N GLY A 41 6.85 -8.95 -6.64
CA GLY A 41 6.71 -10.12 -7.48
C GLY A 41 6.62 -9.73 -8.95
N PRO A 42 6.71 -10.70 -9.87
CA PRO A 42 6.59 -10.42 -11.29
C PRO A 42 5.20 -9.87 -11.65
N ASN A 43 5.13 -9.16 -12.77
CA ASN A 43 3.86 -8.69 -13.31
C ASN A 43 2.94 -9.88 -13.63
N GLY A 44 1.66 -9.73 -13.30
CA GLY A 44 0.66 -10.76 -13.54
C GLY A 44 0.63 -11.89 -12.51
N VAL A 45 1.43 -11.83 -11.44
CA VAL A 45 1.41 -12.85 -10.38
C VAL A 45 0.22 -12.72 -9.44
N GLY A 46 -0.46 -11.57 -9.45
CA GLY A 46 -1.65 -11.35 -8.63
C GLY A 46 -1.50 -10.39 -7.47
N LYS A 47 -0.51 -9.49 -7.50
CA LYS A 47 -0.30 -8.50 -6.43
C LYS A 47 -1.53 -7.61 -6.20
N THR A 48 -2.10 -7.06 -7.27
CA THR A 48 -3.33 -6.26 -7.21
C THR A 48 -4.53 -7.10 -6.77
N THR A 49 -4.63 -8.34 -7.23
CA THR A 49 -5.69 -9.27 -6.82
C THR A 49 -5.62 -9.57 -5.32
N LEU A 50 -4.43 -9.77 -4.78
CA LEU A 50 -4.22 -9.96 -3.35
C LEU A 50 -4.72 -8.74 -2.55
N ILE A 51 -4.31 -7.55 -2.96
CA ILE A 51 -4.75 -6.30 -2.31
C ILE A 51 -6.27 -6.16 -2.36
N LYS A 52 -6.88 -6.35 -3.52
CA LYS A 52 -8.34 -6.25 -3.67
C LYS A 52 -9.09 -7.28 -2.84
N THR A 53 -8.52 -8.46 -2.66
CA THR A 53 -9.09 -9.50 -1.80
C THR A 53 -9.02 -9.09 -0.33
N ILE A 54 -7.89 -8.51 0.11
CA ILE A 54 -7.72 -8.03 1.48
C ILE A 54 -8.72 -6.91 1.80
N VAL A 55 -8.97 -5.98 0.88
CA VAL A 55 -9.93 -4.88 1.07
C VAL A 55 -11.36 -5.26 0.72
N GLU A 56 -11.63 -6.53 0.42
CA GLU A 56 -12.96 -7.08 0.12
C GLU A 56 -13.62 -6.49 -1.15
N LYS A 57 -12.82 -5.95 -2.06
CA LYS A 57 -13.29 -5.55 -3.40
C LYS A 57 -13.32 -6.71 -4.39
N GLN A 58 -12.75 -7.82 -4.01
CA GLN A 58 -12.80 -9.08 -4.72
C GLN A 58 -12.97 -10.21 -3.72
N SER A 59 -13.82 -11.17 -4.06
CA SER A 59 -14.06 -12.35 -3.23
C SER A 59 -12.83 -13.26 -3.22
N LYS A 60 -12.47 -13.76 -2.06
CA LYS A 60 -11.51 -14.87 -1.94
C LYS A 60 -12.12 -16.15 -2.50
N LEU A 61 -11.29 -17.05 -2.98
CA LEU A 61 -11.72 -18.38 -3.44
C LEU A 61 -11.75 -19.39 -2.29
N ALA A 62 -10.79 -19.32 -1.38
CA ALA A 62 -10.71 -20.15 -0.18
C ALA A 62 -9.82 -19.48 0.86
N GLY A 63 -9.75 -20.07 2.05
CA GLY A 63 -8.96 -19.56 3.15
C GLY A 63 -9.69 -18.54 4.00
N GLU A 64 -8.98 -17.93 4.94
CA GLU A 64 -9.55 -17.00 5.90
C GLU A 64 -8.67 -15.76 6.05
N ILE A 65 -9.34 -14.60 6.17
CA ILE A 65 -8.70 -13.34 6.58
C ILE A 65 -9.37 -12.91 7.88
N THR A 66 -8.61 -12.90 8.97
CA THR A 66 -9.06 -12.42 10.25
C THR A 66 -8.58 -10.99 10.45
N TYR A 67 -9.49 -10.06 10.65
CA TYR A 67 -9.19 -8.66 10.89
C TYR A 67 -9.18 -8.39 12.39
N GLY A 68 -8.19 -7.62 12.85
CA GLY A 68 -8.13 -7.16 14.23
C GLY A 68 -9.30 -6.24 14.59
N ALA A 69 -9.50 -6.03 15.88
CA ALA A 69 -10.53 -5.12 16.37
C ALA A 69 -10.23 -3.66 15.98
N ASN A 70 -11.29 -2.90 15.69
CA ASN A 70 -11.21 -1.47 15.40
C ASN A 70 -10.33 -1.09 14.19
N LEU A 71 -10.20 -1.97 13.21
CA LEU A 71 -9.49 -1.64 11.98
C LEU A 71 -10.30 -0.66 11.14
N GLN A 72 -9.62 0.42 10.74
CA GLN A 72 -10.07 1.37 9.74
C GLN A 72 -9.06 1.36 8.60
N ILE A 73 -9.47 0.78 7.48
CA ILE A 73 -8.61 0.58 6.32
C ILE A 73 -8.86 1.68 5.30
N GLY A 74 -7.83 2.44 4.99
CA GLY A 74 -7.79 3.34 3.86
C GLY A 74 -7.19 2.64 2.65
N TYR A 75 -7.87 2.70 1.52
CA TYR A 75 -7.44 2.07 0.28
C TYR A 75 -7.22 3.10 -0.81
N TYR A 76 -6.06 3.06 -1.43
CA TYR A 76 -5.72 3.85 -2.59
C TYR A 76 -5.47 2.94 -3.79
N ASP A 77 -6.24 3.17 -4.85
CA ASP A 77 -6.04 2.60 -6.17
C ASP A 77 -5.95 3.74 -7.18
N GLN A 78 -5.02 3.65 -8.09
CA GLN A 78 -4.79 4.64 -9.13
C GLN A 78 -6.03 4.97 -9.96
N LYS A 79 -6.91 3.99 -10.19
CA LYS A 79 -8.18 4.18 -10.90
C LYS A 79 -9.19 5.05 -10.13
N GLN A 80 -9.08 5.11 -8.80
CA GLN A 80 -9.96 5.95 -7.97
C GLN A 80 -9.59 7.44 -8.02
N ALA A 81 -8.40 7.77 -8.51
CA ALA A 81 -7.98 9.16 -8.72
C ALA A 81 -8.70 9.85 -9.90
N GLU A 82 -9.52 9.12 -10.65
CA GLU A 82 -10.35 9.66 -11.72
C GLU A 82 -11.66 10.28 -11.22
N PHE A 83 -11.66 10.86 -10.03
CA PHE A 83 -12.86 11.52 -9.55
C PHE A 83 -13.07 12.89 -10.18
N LYS A 84 -14.35 13.27 -10.32
CA LYS A 84 -14.76 14.51 -10.97
C LYS A 84 -15.58 15.34 -10.02
N SER A 85 -15.32 16.64 -10.01
CA SER A 85 -16.11 17.61 -9.26
C SER A 85 -15.91 19.01 -9.86
N ASN A 86 -16.97 19.80 -9.86
CA ASN A 86 -16.90 21.23 -10.20
C ASN A 86 -16.53 22.11 -8.99
N LYS A 87 -16.36 21.52 -7.81
CA LYS A 87 -15.92 22.23 -6.62
C LYS A 87 -14.44 22.53 -6.68
N THR A 88 -14.03 23.58 -5.95
CA THR A 88 -12.61 23.80 -5.69
C THR A 88 -12.08 22.72 -4.76
N ILE A 89 -10.76 22.54 -4.73
CA ILE A 89 -10.10 21.61 -3.81
C ILE A 89 -10.50 21.94 -2.36
N LEU A 90 -10.42 23.19 -1.99
CA LEU A 90 -10.74 23.65 -0.62
C LEU A 90 -12.18 23.29 -0.25
N ASP A 91 -13.14 23.63 -1.10
CA ASP A 91 -14.56 23.38 -0.83
C ASP A 91 -14.87 21.88 -0.77
N TYR A 92 -14.28 21.11 -1.68
CA TYR A 92 -14.47 19.66 -1.71
C TYR A 92 -14.01 19.00 -0.41
N VAL A 93 -12.83 19.36 0.07
CA VAL A 93 -12.26 18.80 1.31
C VAL A 93 -13.04 19.31 2.51
N TRP A 94 -13.35 20.60 2.55
CA TRP A 94 -14.07 21.19 3.67
C TRP A 94 -15.49 20.65 3.80
N ASP A 95 -16.17 20.38 2.71
CA ASP A 95 -17.50 19.74 2.75
C ASP A 95 -17.49 18.34 3.36
N GLN A 96 -16.40 17.61 3.18
CA GLN A 96 -16.24 16.27 3.78
C GLN A 96 -15.85 16.33 5.27
N TYR A 97 -15.24 17.42 5.69
CA TYR A 97 -14.77 17.64 7.07
C TYR A 97 -15.25 19.01 7.58
N PRO A 98 -16.58 19.22 7.70
CA PRO A 98 -17.14 20.53 7.98
C PRO A 98 -16.81 21.07 9.36
N THR A 99 -16.37 20.22 10.29
CA THR A 99 -15.95 20.63 11.64
C THR A 99 -14.52 21.16 11.69
N MET A 100 -13.72 20.92 10.65
CA MET A 100 -12.39 21.52 10.55
C MET A 100 -12.50 23.01 10.20
N ASN A 101 -11.61 23.82 10.77
CA ASN A 101 -11.49 25.19 10.32
C ASN A 101 -10.66 25.29 9.02
N GLU A 102 -10.79 26.40 8.30
CA GLU A 102 -10.10 26.61 7.04
C GLU A 102 -8.58 26.49 7.17
N LYS A 103 -8.02 27.00 8.27
CA LYS A 103 -6.58 26.94 8.53
C LYS A 103 -6.07 25.52 8.59
N ASP A 104 -6.79 24.62 9.23
CA ASP A 104 -6.39 23.21 9.36
C ASP A 104 -6.53 22.46 8.05
N VAL A 105 -7.60 22.74 7.29
CA VAL A 105 -7.78 22.19 5.94
C VAL A 105 -6.62 22.62 5.04
N ARG A 106 -6.30 23.93 5.05
CA ARG A 106 -5.18 24.46 4.27
C ARG A 106 -3.83 23.88 4.70
N ALA A 107 -3.63 23.64 6.00
CA ALA A 107 -2.41 23.02 6.52
C ALA A 107 -2.19 21.61 5.99
N VAL A 108 -3.23 20.80 5.97
CA VAL A 108 -3.16 19.44 5.40
C VAL A 108 -2.89 19.51 3.90
N LEU A 109 -3.65 20.31 3.17
CA LEU A 109 -3.48 20.46 1.71
C LEU A 109 -2.08 21.00 1.37
N GLY A 110 -1.53 21.89 2.18
CA GLY A 110 -0.17 22.42 2.02
C GLY A 110 0.90 21.36 2.12
N ARG A 111 0.74 20.34 2.96
CA ARG A 111 1.65 19.19 3.05
C ARG A 111 1.71 18.38 1.76
N PHE A 112 0.65 18.44 0.95
CA PHE A 112 0.56 17.77 -0.34
C PHE A 112 0.75 18.74 -1.52
N LEU A 113 1.43 19.86 -1.30
CA LEU A 113 1.77 20.89 -2.29
C LEU A 113 0.58 21.69 -2.84
N PHE A 114 -0.56 21.66 -2.21
CA PHE A 114 -1.66 22.56 -2.51
C PHE A 114 -1.55 23.79 -1.61
N VAL A 115 -0.80 24.78 -2.07
CA VAL A 115 -0.46 25.98 -1.28
C VAL A 115 -1.14 27.22 -1.86
N GLN A 116 -1.41 28.20 -0.99
CA GLN A 116 -1.96 29.50 -1.38
C GLN A 116 -3.22 29.37 -2.27
N ASP A 117 -3.22 29.98 -3.44
CA ASP A 117 -4.36 29.98 -4.35
C ASP A 117 -4.56 28.65 -5.09
N ASN A 118 -3.61 27.71 -5.01
CA ASN A 118 -3.77 26.39 -5.61
C ASN A 118 -4.97 25.62 -5.03
N VAL A 119 -5.36 25.89 -3.78
CA VAL A 119 -6.54 25.27 -3.16
C VAL A 119 -7.86 25.74 -3.79
N LYS A 120 -7.84 26.81 -4.55
CA LYS A 120 -9.01 27.36 -5.28
C LYS A 120 -9.16 26.77 -6.69
N LYS A 121 -8.24 25.93 -7.14
CA LYS A 121 -8.38 25.22 -8.39
C LYS A 121 -9.58 24.29 -8.35
N VAL A 122 -10.31 24.22 -9.45
CA VAL A 122 -11.44 23.30 -9.61
C VAL A 122 -10.89 21.89 -9.87
N ILE A 123 -11.47 20.90 -9.22
CA ILE A 123 -10.99 19.51 -9.29
C ILE A 123 -10.96 18.99 -10.74
N ASN A 124 -11.97 19.30 -11.53
CA ASN A 124 -12.00 18.87 -12.94
C ASN A 124 -10.84 19.40 -13.78
N ASP A 125 -10.24 20.51 -13.37
CA ASP A 125 -9.12 21.15 -14.09
C ASP A 125 -7.74 20.64 -13.63
N LEU A 126 -7.70 19.74 -12.66
CA LEU A 126 -6.45 19.16 -12.17
C LEU A 126 -5.87 18.14 -13.15
N SER A 127 -4.54 18.10 -13.23
CA SER A 127 -3.82 17.04 -13.93
C SER A 127 -4.03 15.69 -13.22
N GLY A 128 -3.71 14.59 -13.90
CA GLY A 128 -3.75 13.25 -13.30
C GLY A 128 -2.89 13.14 -12.05
N GLY A 129 -1.67 13.69 -12.07
CA GLY A 129 -0.78 13.72 -10.91
C GLY A 129 -1.30 14.57 -9.76
N GLU A 130 -1.90 15.71 -10.04
CA GLU A 130 -2.54 16.56 -9.03
C GLU A 130 -3.75 15.86 -8.37
N LYS A 131 -4.58 15.18 -9.18
CA LYS A 131 -5.71 14.38 -8.66
C LYS A 131 -5.22 13.23 -7.77
N ALA A 132 -4.19 12.50 -8.18
CA ALA A 132 -3.59 11.43 -7.39
C ALA A 132 -3.08 11.97 -6.05
N ARG A 133 -2.39 13.10 -6.06
CA ARG A 133 -1.89 13.77 -4.87
C ARG A 133 -3.01 14.23 -3.94
N LEU A 134 -4.09 14.77 -4.47
CA LEU A 134 -5.28 15.13 -3.70
C LEU A 134 -5.95 13.91 -3.07
N GLN A 135 -6.07 12.83 -3.81
CA GLN A 135 -6.62 11.57 -3.31
C GLN A 135 -5.80 11.02 -2.13
N LEU A 136 -4.47 11.11 -2.20
CA LEU A 136 -3.60 10.72 -1.11
C LEU A 136 -3.75 11.65 0.11
N ALA A 137 -3.92 12.96 -0.10
CA ALA A 137 -4.22 13.90 0.98
C ALA A 137 -5.53 13.56 1.69
N LEU A 138 -6.58 13.25 0.93
CA LEU A 138 -7.86 12.81 1.48
C LEU A 138 -7.73 11.52 2.29
N LEU A 139 -6.95 10.57 1.79
CA LEU A 139 -6.68 9.30 2.48
C LEU A 139 -6.02 9.55 3.84
N MET A 140 -5.05 10.44 3.92
CA MET A 140 -4.39 10.79 5.18
C MET A 140 -5.30 11.53 6.16
N LEU A 141 -6.30 12.25 5.67
CA LEU A 141 -7.31 12.92 6.51
C LEU A 141 -8.30 11.97 7.18
N GLN A 142 -8.53 10.81 6.60
CA GLN A 142 -9.52 9.84 7.11
C GLN A 142 -9.13 9.22 8.46
N ARG A 143 -7.91 9.42 8.91
CA ARG A 143 -7.38 8.86 10.17
C ARG A 143 -7.51 7.34 10.27
N ASP A 144 -7.30 6.66 9.16
CA ASP A 144 -7.23 5.22 9.14
C ASP A 144 -6.00 4.72 9.90
N ASN A 145 -6.07 3.51 10.44
CA ASN A 145 -4.94 2.88 11.13
C ASN A 145 -4.21 1.85 10.26
N VAL A 146 -4.79 1.52 9.12
CA VAL A 146 -4.18 0.68 8.09
C VAL A 146 -4.34 1.37 6.74
N LEU A 147 -3.24 1.53 6.02
CA LEU A 147 -3.23 2.03 4.65
C LEU A 147 -2.85 0.91 3.70
N ILE A 148 -3.63 0.72 2.66
CA ILE A 148 -3.36 -0.23 1.59
C ILE A 148 -3.28 0.54 0.28
N LEU A 149 -2.09 0.52 -0.34
CA LEU A 149 -1.75 1.37 -1.46
C LEU A 149 -1.32 0.52 -2.65
N ASP A 150 -2.01 0.70 -3.78
CA ASP A 150 -1.63 0.05 -5.04
C ASP A 150 -0.97 1.05 -5.98
N GLU A 151 0.34 0.90 -6.17
CA GLU A 151 1.18 1.76 -7.03
C GLU A 151 1.02 3.26 -6.72
N PRO A 152 1.25 3.69 -5.46
CA PRO A 152 0.95 5.07 -5.05
C PRO A 152 1.86 6.12 -5.68
N THR A 153 3.03 5.73 -6.19
CA THR A 153 3.98 6.66 -6.81
C THR A 153 3.81 6.83 -8.32
N ASN A 154 2.95 6.01 -8.96
CA ASN A 154 2.71 6.11 -10.39
C ASN A 154 2.16 7.49 -10.77
N HIS A 155 2.72 8.05 -11.85
CA HIS A 155 2.36 9.37 -12.40
C HIS A 155 2.65 10.56 -11.48
N LEU A 156 3.34 10.35 -10.36
CA LEU A 156 3.83 11.43 -9.52
C LEU A 156 5.19 11.95 -10.01
N ASP A 157 5.38 13.27 -9.96
CA ASP A 157 6.68 13.88 -10.14
C ASP A 157 7.57 13.63 -8.90
N ILE A 158 8.84 14.00 -9.00
CA ILE A 158 9.83 13.77 -7.93
C ILE A 158 9.41 14.45 -6.63
N ASP A 159 8.94 15.69 -6.69
CA ASP A 159 8.55 16.46 -5.51
C ASP A 159 7.32 15.83 -4.82
N SER A 160 6.35 15.39 -5.58
CA SER A 160 5.16 14.70 -5.06
C SER A 160 5.51 13.35 -4.43
N LYS A 161 6.46 12.60 -5.03
CA LYS A 161 6.95 11.35 -4.44
C LYS A 161 7.62 11.57 -3.09
N GLU A 162 8.47 12.57 -2.96
CA GLU A 162 9.15 12.89 -1.70
C GLU A 162 8.14 13.24 -0.59
N ILE A 163 7.13 14.00 -0.92
CA ILE A 163 6.08 14.37 0.04
C ILE A 163 5.28 13.16 0.47
N LEU A 164 4.90 12.30 -0.47
CA LEU A 164 4.23 11.05 -0.15
C LEU A 164 5.10 10.17 0.76
N GLU A 165 6.38 10.02 0.44
CA GLU A 165 7.31 9.26 1.28
C GLU A 165 7.36 9.78 2.70
N GLN A 166 7.50 11.10 2.88
CA GLN A 166 7.53 11.72 4.20
C GLN A 166 6.25 11.48 4.98
N ALA A 167 5.10 11.66 4.33
CA ALA A 167 3.80 11.43 4.96
C ALA A 167 3.64 9.97 5.42
N LEU A 168 4.06 9.01 4.59
CA LEU A 168 3.96 7.59 4.90
C LEU A 168 4.99 7.14 5.94
N GLN A 169 6.20 7.68 5.93
CA GLN A 169 7.20 7.39 6.97
C GLN A 169 6.75 7.88 8.35
N ASN A 170 6.04 8.98 8.40
CA ASN A 170 5.50 9.55 9.65
C ASN A 170 4.16 8.93 10.06
N PHE A 171 3.59 8.10 9.22
CA PHE A 171 2.35 7.39 9.53
C PHE A 171 2.60 6.32 10.60
N LYS A 172 1.86 6.42 11.71
CA LYS A 172 2.06 5.54 12.88
C LYS A 172 1.33 4.21 12.80
N GLY A 173 0.55 3.99 11.77
CA GLY A 173 -0.20 2.76 11.57
C GLY A 173 0.57 1.74 10.74
N THR A 174 -0.19 0.82 10.18
CA THR A 174 0.29 -0.26 9.33
C THR A 174 0.09 0.10 7.87
N ILE A 175 1.06 -0.21 7.02
CA ILE A 175 1.00 0.04 5.58
C ILE A 175 1.26 -1.27 4.84
N ILE A 176 0.41 -1.58 3.87
CA ILE A 176 0.61 -2.65 2.90
C ILE A 176 0.57 -2.01 1.53
N PHE A 177 1.60 -2.19 0.73
CA PHE A 177 1.66 -1.52 -0.57
C PHE A 177 2.30 -2.38 -1.66
N VAL A 178 1.85 -2.13 -2.88
CA VAL A 178 2.46 -2.66 -4.10
C VAL A 178 3.16 -1.51 -4.80
N SER A 179 4.42 -1.69 -5.17
CA SER A 179 5.18 -0.70 -5.94
C SER A 179 6.24 -1.38 -6.80
N HIS A 180 6.54 -0.80 -7.95
CA HIS A 180 7.71 -1.13 -8.79
C HIS A 180 8.85 -0.15 -8.58
N ASP A 181 8.65 0.90 -7.80
CA ASP A 181 9.67 1.89 -7.49
C ASP A 181 10.58 1.38 -6.36
N ARG A 182 11.76 0.89 -6.71
CA ARG A 182 12.72 0.31 -5.75
C ARG A 182 13.16 1.31 -4.69
N TYR A 183 13.30 2.57 -5.07
CA TYR A 183 13.68 3.63 -4.15
C TYR A 183 12.61 3.86 -3.08
N PHE A 184 11.36 3.90 -3.50
CA PHE A 184 10.21 4.01 -2.61
C PHE A 184 10.09 2.80 -1.68
N ILE A 185 10.22 1.59 -2.22
CA ILE A 185 10.20 0.35 -1.44
C ILE A 185 11.32 0.37 -0.38
N ASN A 186 12.52 0.73 -0.77
CA ASN A 186 13.67 0.75 0.14
C ASN A 186 13.50 1.75 1.29
N ARG A 187 12.84 2.88 1.02
CA ARG A 187 12.60 3.90 2.05
C ARG A 187 11.46 3.59 3.01
N LEU A 188 10.44 2.90 2.55
CA LEU A 188 9.21 2.72 3.31
C LEU A 188 9.09 1.35 3.96
N ALA A 189 9.50 0.28 3.28
CA ALA A 189 9.26 -1.09 3.73
C ALA A 189 10.16 -1.49 4.89
N ASN A 190 9.60 -2.11 5.91
CA ASN A 190 10.32 -2.84 6.95
C ASN A 190 10.12 -4.35 6.88
N LYS A 191 9.20 -4.80 6.04
CA LYS A 191 9.00 -6.18 5.65
C LYS A 191 8.71 -6.26 4.16
N VAL A 192 9.09 -7.38 3.54
CA VAL A 192 8.87 -7.62 2.11
C VAL A 192 8.18 -8.97 1.94
N PHE A 193 7.04 -8.96 1.28
CA PHE A 193 6.35 -10.19 0.87
C PHE A 193 6.57 -10.42 -0.62
N ASP A 194 7.32 -11.47 -0.94
CA ASP A 194 7.61 -11.88 -2.31
C ASP A 194 6.54 -12.85 -2.79
N LEU A 195 5.55 -12.34 -3.53
CA LEU A 195 4.45 -13.12 -4.07
C LEU A 195 4.90 -13.87 -5.33
N ASN A 196 4.66 -15.17 -5.35
CA ASN A 196 4.94 -16.04 -6.48
C ASN A 196 3.85 -17.10 -6.63
N HIS A 197 3.97 -17.96 -7.64
CA HIS A 197 2.97 -19.00 -7.89
C HIS A 197 2.86 -20.06 -6.77
N HIS A 198 3.86 -20.13 -5.89
CA HIS A 198 3.88 -21.01 -4.71
C HIS A 198 3.32 -20.34 -3.44
N GLY A 199 2.62 -19.22 -3.59
CA GLY A 199 2.01 -18.46 -2.51
C GLY A 199 2.84 -17.28 -2.03
N GLY A 200 4.14 -17.46 -1.89
CA GLY A 200 5.04 -16.39 -1.51
C GLY A 200 5.76 -16.61 -0.19
N HIS A 201 6.66 -15.70 0.13
CA HIS A 201 7.46 -15.74 1.34
C HIS A 201 7.63 -14.34 1.94
N MET A 202 7.51 -14.25 3.27
CA MET A 202 7.74 -13.03 4.01
C MET A 202 9.19 -12.92 4.46
N TYR A 203 9.85 -11.82 4.09
CA TYR A 203 11.16 -11.44 4.57
C TYR A 203 11.01 -10.41 5.69
N LEU A 204 11.48 -10.73 6.89
CA LEU A 204 11.36 -9.91 8.09
C LEU A 204 12.49 -8.86 8.15
N GLY A 205 12.55 -7.99 7.17
CA GLY A 205 13.55 -6.95 7.05
C GLY A 205 13.18 -5.97 5.93
N ASP A 206 14.04 -5.00 5.70
CA ASP A 206 13.85 -4.02 4.63
C ASP A 206 14.14 -4.62 3.24
N TYR A 207 14.01 -3.79 2.21
CA TYR A 207 14.24 -4.22 0.84
C TYR A 207 15.69 -4.65 0.60
N GLN A 208 16.66 -4.01 1.26
CA GLN A 208 18.07 -4.39 1.17
C GLN A 208 18.32 -5.80 1.76
N TYR A 209 17.70 -6.08 2.89
CA TYR A 209 17.72 -7.43 3.49
C TYR A 209 17.15 -8.49 2.53
N PHE A 210 16.01 -8.17 1.88
CA PHE A 210 15.42 -9.05 0.88
C PHE A 210 16.37 -9.35 -0.28
N ILE A 211 17.03 -8.32 -0.84
CA ILE A 211 17.99 -8.48 -1.93
C ILE A 211 19.16 -9.38 -1.50
N GLU A 212 19.74 -9.13 -0.34
CA GLU A 212 20.85 -9.95 0.20
C GLU A 212 20.46 -11.41 0.38
N LYS A 213 19.28 -11.68 0.95
CA LYS A 213 18.79 -13.04 1.15
C LYS A 213 18.50 -13.78 -0.15
N THR A 214 17.95 -13.13 -1.15
CA THR A 214 17.70 -13.74 -2.45
C THR A 214 19.00 -14.01 -3.23
N GLU A 215 19.99 -13.15 -3.13
CA GLU A 215 21.31 -13.38 -3.72
C GLU A 215 22.06 -14.54 -3.07
N GLU A 216 22.03 -14.64 -1.73
CA GLU A 216 22.59 -15.79 -1.00
C GLU A 216 21.95 -17.11 -1.45
N ALA A 217 20.62 -17.17 -1.56
CA ALA A 217 19.91 -18.36 -2.00
C ALA A 217 20.29 -18.78 -3.42
N LYS A 218 20.43 -17.83 -4.35
CA LYS A 218 20.90 -18.09 -5.71
C LYS A 218 22.34 -18.63 -5.75
N ALA A 219 23.23 -18.08 -4.95
CA ALA A 219 24.62 -18.53 -4.86
C ALA A 219 24.70 -19.98 -4.35
N ILE A 220 23.93 -20.34 -3.34
CA ILE A 220 23.86 -21.72 -2.81
C ILE A 220 23.34 -22.69 -3.87
N GLN A 221 22.27 -22.34 -4.58
CA GLN A 221 21.72 -23.17 -5.66
C GLN A 221 22.75 -23.42 -6.77
N THR A 222 23.49 -22.38 -7.17
CA THR A 222 24.53 -22.48 -8.20
C THR A 222 25.65 -23.43 -7.75
N GLN A 223 26.10 -23.33 -6.50
CA GLN A 223 27.12 -24.23 -5.94
C GLN A 223 26.65 -25.68 -5.87
N GLN A 224 25.40 -25.91 -5.49
CA GLN A 224 24.81 -27.25 -5.46
C GLN A 224 24.70 -27.86 -6.85
N ALA A 225 24.27 -27.08 -7.84
CA ALA A 225 24.20 -27.54 -9.23
C ALA A 225 25.58 -27.92 -9.80
N LEU A 226 26.62 -27.14 -9.46
CA LEU A 226 28.00 -27.45 -9.88
C LEU A 226 28.51 -28.75 -9.25
N LYS A 227 28.16 -29.03 -7.98
CA LYS A 227 28.57 -30.28 -7.30
C LYS A 227 27.86 -31.51 -7.82
N GLN A 228 26.68 -31.37 -8.42
CA GLN A 228 25.95 -32.50 -9.01
C GLN A 228 26.48 -32.89 -10.40
N HIS A 229 27.28 -32.04 -11.05
CA HIS A 229 27.83 -32.24 -12.40
C HIS A 229 29.32 -32.63 -12.38
N THR A 230 29.90 -32.76 -11.20
CA THR A 230 31.24 -33.36 -10.97
C THR A 230 31.14 -34.74 -10.32
#